data_5b0691950b29f7877d26d75ae0be4658
#
_entry.id   5b0691950b29f7877d26d75ae0be4658
#
_cell.length_a   1.000
_cell.length_b   1.000
_cell.length_c   1.000
_cell.angle_alpha   90.00
_cell.angle_beta   90.00
_cell.angle_gamma   90.00
#
_symmetry.space_group_name_H-M   'P 1'
#
loop_
_entity.id
_entity.type
_entity.pdbx_description
1 polymer ?
#
loop_
_entity_poly.entity_id
_entity_poly.type
_entity_poly.pdbx_seq_one_letter_code
_entity_poly.pdbx_strand_id
1 'polypeptide(L)'
;MSLGKGRRARGRTRVLPGTEAGATAATGRIRSWVLAVGLALLSVLVVLLDLATGDDLRVIPLLVVVPALASVFCTLRQTVWVAVWITVVVVGSGLGGDGTFWDFVFGIGFTVLACALGVAACAARIRHATEMARLRSAAVALQRQILRPLPVVTDQVFAYGLYEPIEEDRFVGGDIYEVVQSPYGTRVIIGDVQGKGLPAIGAGFAAIAAFREAAVREPTLTGVVEALEDAVVRHNVFSAQTGEAERFVTALVLGFDEGGDVQAVNCGHLPPRLLHQGRSSAVPLDRTSVPLGLAGLSRESRAEESFALPPEATLLVVTDGVTEARDAARDFYPFDQRLGDWAGHGPRELLDALHIDLEKFTGGIRRDDVAALALRRAPGDGRPRPTAAEEARPVAGAVSD
;
A
#
# COMPACT_ATOMS: atom_id res chain seq x y z
N MET A 1 -56.42 11.25 -32.05
CA MET A 1 -56.84 11.62 -30.65
C MET A 1 -56.18 10.64 -29.71
N SER A 2 -55.41 11.11 -29.06
CA SER A 2 -54.97 11.47 -27.73
C SER A 2 -53.63 10.83 -27.34
N LEU A 3 -52.64 11.69 -27.23
CA LEU A 3 -51.29 11.47 -26.70
C LEU A 3 -51.29 11.22 -25.19
N GLY A 4 -50.67 10.16 -24.73
CA GLY A 4 -50.34 9.92 -23.31
C GLY A 4 -48.82 9.98 -23.08
N LYS A 5 -48.31 11.13 -22.59
CA LYS A 5 -46.95 11.35 -22.14
C LYS A 5 -46.68 10.65 -20.80
N GLY A 6 -45.90 9.54 -20.81
CA GLY A 6 -45.36 8.94 -19.60
C GLY A 6 -44.03 9.63 -19.20
N ARG A 7 -44.06 10.42 -18.15
CA ARG A 7 -42.89 11.02 -17.46
C ARG A 7 -42.12 9.90 -16.74
N ARG A 8 -40.93 9.56 -17.21
CA ARG A 8 -39.94 8.80 -16.41
C ARG A 8 -39.26 9.73 -15.44
N ALA A 9 -39.54 9.53 -14.14
CA ALA A 9 -38.81 10.15 -13.06
C ALA A 9 -37.42 9.50 -12.98
N ARG A 10 -36.35 10.30 -13.26
CA ARG A 10 -34.97 9.94 -12.97
C ARG A 10 -34.73 10.18 -11.47
N GLY A 11 -34.73 9.13 -10.67
CA GLY A 11 -34.20 9.15 -9.31
C GLY A 11 -32.68 9.32 -9.36
N ARG A 12 -32.20 10.54 -9.12
CA ARG A 12 -30.80 10.82 -8.80
C ARG A 12 -30.55 10.40 -7.36
N THR A 13 -29.99 9.25 -7.15
CA THR A 13 -29.39 8.89 -5.87
C THR A 13 -28.10 9.72 -5.73
N ARG A 14 -28.16 10.70 -4.85
CA ARG A 14 -27.04 11.56 -4.48
C ARG A 14 -26.21 10.75 -3.48
N VAL A 15 -25.15 10.09 -3.96
CA VAL A 15 -24.11 9.53 -3.08
C VAL A 15 -23.31 10.70 -2.54
N LEU A 16 -23.35 10.89 -1.23
CA LEU A 16 -22.57 11.86 -0.50
C LEU A 16 -21.14 11.31 -0.32
N PRO A 17 -20.12 11.91 -0.90
CA PRO A 17 -18.74 11.52 -0.59
C PRO A 17 -18.32 12.20 0.72
N GLY A 18 -17.69 11.48 1.64
CA GLY A 18 -16.82 12.10 2.62
C GLY A 18 -17.23 12.08 4.08
N THR A 19 -17.68 10.97 4.66
CA THR A 19 -17.89 10.91 6.13
C THR A 19 -16.72 10.28 6.91
N GLU A 20 -15.89 9.45 6.32
CA GLU A 20 -14.80 8.78 7.06
C GLU A 20 -13.48 9.53 7.08
N ALA A 21 -13.07 10.15 5.98
CA ALA A 21 -11.91 11.06 5.96
C ALA A 21 -12.11 12.29 6.88
N GLY A 22 -13.36 12.69 7.09
CA GLY A 22 -13.73 13.73 8.05
C GLY A 22 -13.57 13.30 9.51
N ALA A 23 -13.81 12.05 9.85
CA ALA A 23 -13.75 11.54 11.22
C ALA A 23 -12.30 11.38 11.72
N THR A 24 -11.40 10.84 10.91
CA THR A 24 -9.98 10.69 11.26
C THR A 24 -9.25 12.03 11.34
N ALA A 25 -9.56 12.98 10.44
CA ALA A 25 -9.04 14.34 10.52
C ALA A 25 -9.60 15.12 11.73
N ALA A 26 -10.84 14.85 12.14
CA ALA A 26 -11.45 15.46 13.32
C ALA A 26 -10.84 14.92 14.62
N THR A 27 -10.60 13.61 14.74
CA THR A 27 -9.96 13.00 15.92
C THR A 27 -8.51 13.44 16.08
N GLY A 28 -7.73 13.55 15.00
CA GLY A 28 -6.37 14.10 15.03
C GLY A 28 -6.34 15.57 15.46
N ARG A 29 -7.31 16.36 15.02
CA ARG A 29 -7.44 17.78 15.39
C ARG A 29 -7.85 17.97 16.85
N ILE A 30 -8.78 17.17 17.36
CA ILE A 30 -9.18 17.19 18.78
C ILE A 30 -8.01 16.78 19.66
N ARG A 31 -7.26 15.77 19.30
CA ARG A 31 -6.08 15.30 20.05
C ARG A 31 -4.98 16.38 20.13
N SER A 32 -4.73 17.10 19.05
CA SER A 32 -3.73 18.20 19.05
C SER A 32 -4.16 19.40 19.89
N TRP A 33 -5.46 19.74 19.94
CA TRP A 33 -5.99 20.79 20.81
C TRP A 33 -5.93 20.43 22.29
N VAL A 34 -6.25 19.18 22.63
CA VAL A 34 -6.12 18.66 24.01
C VAL A 34 -4.67 18.78 24.49
N LEU A 35 -3.72 18.44 23.64
CA LEU A 35 -2.30 18.57 23.96
C LEU A 35 -1.86 20.04 24.12
N ALA A 36 -2.31 20.93 23.23
CA ALA A 36 -1.99 22.35 23.32
C ALA A 36 -2.55 22.99 24.61
N VAL A 37 -3.78 22.64 24.98
CA VAL A 37 -4.39 23.07 26.26
C VAL A 37 -3.66 22.46 27.44
N GLY A 38 -3.27 21.19 27.38
CA GLY A 38 -2.48 20.53 28.43
C GLY A 38 -1.12 21.21 28.66
N LEU A 39 -0.43 21.62 27.60
CA LEU A 39 0.83 22.37 27.66
C LEU A 39 0.63 23.76 28.23
N ALA A 40 -0.48 24.44 27.90
CA ALA A 40 -0.81 25.73 28.50
C ALA A 40 -1.12 25.62 30.01
N LEU A 41 -1.88 24.60 30.42
CA LEU A 41 -2.13 24.31 31.84
C LEU A 41 -0.86 23.95 32.59
N LEU A 42 0.02 23.16 31.99
CA LEU A 42 1.33 22.82 32.56
C LEU A 42 2.17 24.10 32.82
N SER A 43 2.14 25.05 31.87
CA SER A 43 2.87 26.30 32.03
C SER A 43 2.32 27.16 33.21
N VAL A 44 0.98 27.20 33.33
CA VAL A 44 0.35 27.87 34.48
C VAL A 44 0.72 27.20 35.82
N LEU A 45 0.72 25.87 35.83
CA LEU A 45 1.13 25.09 37.04
C LEU A 45 2.58 25.41 37.44
N VAL A 46 3.49 25.49 36.47
CA VAL A 46 4.91 25.83 36.72
C VAL A 46 5.03 27.22 37.30
N VAL A 47 4.25 28.20 36.79
CA VAL A 47 4.24 29.57 37.36
C VAL A 47 3.66 29.60 38.77
N LEU A 48 2.57 28.89 39.04
CA LEU A 48 1.97 28.79 40.37
C LEU A 48 2.94 28.12 41.36
N LEU A 49 3.69 27.12 40.92
CA LEU A 49 4.70 26.46 41.72
C LEU A 49 5.86 27.43 42.06
N ASP A 50 6.33 28.19 41.10
CA ASP A 50 7.36 29.20 41.25
C ASP A 50 6.95 30.29 42.29
N LEU A 51 5.69 30.75 42.21
CA LEU A 51 5.10 31.68 43.16
C LEU A 51 4.96 31.08 44.58
N ALA A 52 4.72 29.79 44.69
CA ALA A 52 4.56 29.10 45.97
C ALA A 52 5.89 28.75 46.64
N THR A 53 6.95 28.53 45.85
CA THR A 53 8.30 28.18 46.36
C THR A 53 9.16 29.40 46.69
N GLY A 54 8.77 30.60 46.23
CA GLY A 54 9.51 31.83 46.49
C GLY A 54 10.94 31.81 45.91
N ASP A 55 11.86 32.53 46.55
CA ASP A 55 13.25 32.66 46.05
C ASP A 55 14.13 31.42 46.19
N ASP A 56 13.65 30.38 46.91
CA ASP A 56 14.46 29.18 47.20
C ASP A 56 14.60 28.25 45.97
N LEU A 57 13.65 28.26 45.02
CA LEU A 57 13.70 27.40 43.82
C LEU A 57 13.02 28.09 42.60
N ARG A 58 13.81 28.57 41.68
CA ARG A 58 13.30 29.17 40.41
C ARG A 58 12.98 28.09 39.41
N VAL A 59 11.70 27.85 39.14
CA VAL A 59 11.20 26.79 38.27
C VAL A 59 10.86 27.31 36.85
N ILE A 60 10.72 28.63 36.69
CA ILE A 60 10.40 29.29 35.39
C ILE A 60 11.30 28.86 34.22
N PRO A 61 12.63 28.63 34.38
CA PRO A 61 13.48 28.16 33.30
C PRO A 61 13.00 26.83 32.63
N LEU A 62 12.26 25.99 33.35
CA LEU A 62 11.71 24.75 32.82
C LEU A 62 10.64 24.99 31.75
N LEU A 63 10.06 26.18 31.66
CA LEU A 63 9.09 26.54 30.61
C LEU A 63 9.68 26.46 29.19
N VAL A 64 11.00 26.50 29.05
CA VAL A 64 11.71 26.33 27.77
C VAL A 64 11.43 24.95 27.11
N VAL A 65 11.12 23.92 27.89
CA VAL A 65 10.80 22.58 27.40
C VAL A 65 9.44 22.57 26.67
N VAL A 66 8.51 23.46 27.02
CA VAL A 66 7.15 23.47 26.49
C VAL A 66 7.09 23.75 24.98
N PRO A 67 7.81 24.74 24.40
CA PRO A 67 7.88 24.92 22.96
C PRO A 67 8.50 23.73 22.21
N ALA A 68 9.49 23.06 22.83
CA ALA A 68 10.09 21.86 22.25
C ALA A 68 9.07 20.71 22.17
N LEU A 69 8.31 20.45 23.23
CA LEU A 69 7.22 19.46 23.22
C LEU A 69 6.12 19.85 22.22
N ALA A 70 5.73 21.12 22.17
CA ALA A 70 4.74 21.60 21.21
C ALA A 70 5.20 21.38 19.77
N SER A 71 6.50 21.51 19.49
CA SER A 71 7.04 21.29 18.14
C SER A 71 6.85 19.86 17.62
N VAL A 72 6.81 18.86 18.52
CA VAL A 72 6.64 17.44 18.16
C VAL A 72 5.18 17.09 17.92
N PHE A 73 4.25 17.60 18.71
CA PHE A 73 2.87 17.10 18.74
C PHE A 73 1.83 18.08 18.18
N CYS A 74 2.15 19.38 18.11
CA CYS A 74 1.21 20.41 17.73
C CYS A 74 1.33 20.82 16.26
N THR A 75 0.29 21.51 15.75
CA THR A 75 0.35 22.20 14.45
C THR A 75 1.17 23.48 14.57
N LEU A 76 1.66 23.99 13.45
CA LEU A 76 2.47 25.22 13.42
C LEU A 76 1.76 26.39 14.13
N ARG A 77 0.45 26.60 13.88
CA ARG A 77 -0.34 27.66 14.52
C ARG A 77 -0.37 27.48 16.04
N GLN A 78 -0.60 26.26 16.52
CA GLN A 78 -0.63 25.96 17.95
C GLN A 78 0.74 26.16 18.60
N THR A 79 1.82 25.72 17.94
CA THR A 79 3.20 25.93 18.41
C THR A 79 3.53 27.42 18.52
N VAL A 80 3.12 28.24 17.55
CA VAL A 80 3.28 29.70 17.61
C VAL A 80 2.48 30.29 18.79
N TRP A 81 1.22 29.90 18.99
CA TRP A 81 0.42 30.37 20.12
C TRP A 81 1.04 29.98 21.48
N VAL A 82 1.55 28.75 21.60
CA VAL A 82 2.27 28.29 22.80
C VAL A 82 3.53 29.12 23.02
N ALA A 83 4.30 29.39 21.97
CA ALA A 83 5.52 30.19 22.05
C ALA A 83 5.22 31.64 22.50
N VAL A 84 4.19 32.26 21.93
CA VAL A 84 3.74 33.61 22.35
C VAL A 84 3.29 33.58 23.81
N TRP A 85 2.48 32.59 24.19
CA TRP A 85 2.01 32.43 25.58
C TRP A 85 3.16 32.30 26.56
N ILE A 86 4.12 31.44 26.33
CA ILE A 86 5.29 31.24 27.19
C ILE A 86 6.11 32.52 27.30
N THR A 87 6.30 33.25 26.20
CA THR A 87 7.02 34.52 26.22
C THR A 87 6.31 35.56 27.11
N VAL A 88 4.97 35.66 26.98
CA VAL A 88 4.16 36.57 27.83
C VAL A 88 4.26 36.19 29.29
N VAL A 89 4.19 34.91 29.61
CA VAL A 89 4.33 34.40 31.00
C VAL A 89 5.69 34.74 31.60
N VAL A 90 6.78 34.51 30.85
CA VAL A 90 8.15 34.79 31.29
C VAL A 90 8.39 36.30 31.45
N VAL A 91 7.89 37.12 30.59
CA VAL A 91 7.94 38.59 30.70
C VAL A 91 7.16 39.05 31.94
N GLY A 92 5.93 38.53 32.11
CA GLY A 92 5.07 38.92 33.26
C GLY A 92 5.66 38.53 34.61
N SER A 93 6.26 37.34 34.73
CA SER A 93 6.91 36.89 35.99
C SER A 93 8.19 37.67 36.29
N GLY A 94 8.95 38.07 35.26
CA GLY A 94 10.17 38.83 35.46
C GLY A 94 9.96 40.29 35.91
N LEU A 95 8.78 40.88 35.64
CA LEU A 95 8.44 42.24 36.07
C LEU A 95 8.14 42.35 37.57
N GLY A 96 7.86 41.24 38.27
CA GLY A 96 7.56 41.20 39.72
C GLY A 96 8.71 40.65 40.56
N GLY A 97 9.86 40.30 40.00
CA GLY A 97 10.96 39.65 40.71
C GLY A 97 12.10 40.60 41.10
N ASP A 98 12.81 40.31 42.20
CA ASP A 98 13.96 41.09 42.70
C ASP A 98 15.29 40.82 41.95
N GLY A 99 15.21 40.20 40.71
CA GLY A 99 16.38 39.90 39.90
C GLY A 99 17.07 41.14 39.31
N THR A 100 18.34 40.98 38.89
CA THR A 100 19.05 42.07 38.20
C THR A 100 18.46 42.30 36.80
N PHE A 101 18.59 43.52 36.24
CA PHE A 101 18.18 43.82 34.87
C PHE A 101 18.76 42.85 33.84
N TRP A 102 19.99 42.42 34.05
CA TRP A 102 20.67 41.49 33.13
C TRP A 102 20.07 40.08 33.22
N ASP A 103 19.66 39.57 34.38
CA ASP A 103 19.01 38.26 34.55
C ASP A 103 17.68 38.24 33.75
N PHE A 104 16.94 39.33 33.83
CA PHE A 104 15.70 39.51 33.06
C PHE A 104 15.91 39.49 31.55
N VAL A 105 16.89 40.27 31.06
CA VAL A 105 17.21 40.34 29.63
C VAL A 105 17.70 38.99 29.09
N PHE A 106 18.60 38.30 29.82
CA PHE A 106 19.08 36.98 29.41
C PHE A 106 17.97 35.93 29.48
N GLY A 107 17.09 35.95 30.44
CA GLY A 107 15.95 35.03 30.57
C GLY A 107 14.96 35.17 29.39
N ILE A 108 14.60 36.40 29.04
CA ILE A 108 13.75 36.65 27.85
C ILE A 108 14.45 36.25 26.57
N GLY A 109 15.74 36.64 26.40
CA GLY A 109 16.50 36.31 25.19
C GLY A 109 16.58 34.80 24.96
N PHE A 110 16.87 34.04 26.02
CA PHE A 110 16.91 32.58 25.98
C PHE A 110 15.54 31.97 25.67
N THR A 111 14.46 32.47 26.27
CA THR A 111 13.09 32.01 26.01
C THR A 111 12.67 32.27 24.57
N VAL A 112 12.92 33.49 24.08
CA VAL A 112 12.59 33.84 22.67
C VAL A 112 13.38 32.96 21.69
N LEU A 113 14.66 32.71 21.94
CA LEU A 113 15.49 31.82 21.13
C LEU A 113 14.93 30.40 21.12
N ALA A 114 14.59 29.84 22.28
CA ALA A 114 14.03 28.51 22.41
C ALA A 114 12.65 28.39 21.71
N CYS A 115 11.80 29.41 21.85
CA CYS A 115 10.53 29.50 21.14
C CYS A 115 10.73 29.54 19.62
N ALA A 116 11.68 30.34 19.14
CA ALA A 116 12.00 30.43 17.71
C ALA A 116 12.52 29.10 17.15
N LEU A 117 13.40 28.42 17.89
CA LEU A 117 13.89 27.08 17.54
C LEU A 117 12.75 26.04 17.55
N GLY A 118 11.84 26.08 18.51
CA GLY A 118 10.67 25.19 18.56
C GLY A 118 9.74 25.41 17.36
N VAL A 119 9.46 26.65 16.99
CA VAL A 119 8.65 26.99 15.80
C VAL A 119 9.36 26.55 14.54
N ALA A 120 10.66 26.78 14.39
CA ALA A 120 11.45 26.36 13.26
C ALA A 120 11.49 24.83 13.11
N ALA A 121 11.67 24.09 14.22
CA ALA A 121 11.64 22.64 14.25
C ALA A 121 10.25 22.09 13.84
N CYS A 122 9.16 22.68 14.33
CA CYS A 122 7.80 22.34 13.93
C CYS A 122 7.60 22.57 12.43
N ALA A 123 8.03 23.73 11.89
CA ALA A 123 7.92 24.04 10.49
C ALA A 123 8.76 23.09 9.60
N ALA A 124 9.97 22.73 10.04
CA ALA A 124 10.80 21.76 9.35
C ALA A 124 10.16 20.38 9.33
N ARG A 125 9.67 19.90 10.47
CA ARG A 125 8.94 18.62 10.60
C ARG A 125 7.74 18.54 9.64
N ILE A 126 6.92 19.60 9.62
CA ILE A 126 5.73 19.65 8.75
C ILE A 126 6.15 19.66 7.28
N ARG A 127 7.18 20.44 6.90
CA ARG A 127 7.70 20.46 5.53
C ARG A 127 8.20 19.08 5.10
N HIS A 128 9.04 18.42 5.90
CA HIS A 128 9.50 17.08 5.60
C HIS A 128 8.36 16.06 5.47
N ALA A 129 7.36 16.12 6.37
CA ALA A 129 6.20 15.24 6.28
C ALA A 129 5.39 15.46 4.99
N THR A 130 5.16 16.73 4.59
CA THR A 130 4.43 17.04 3.35
C THR A 130 5.22 16.68 2.09
N GLU A 131 6.52 16.83 2.11
CA GLU A 131 7.42 16.47 1.00
C GLU A 131 7.44 14.95 0.80
N MET A 132 7.57 14.19 1.89
CA MET A 132 7.48 12.73 1.86
C MET A 132 6.10 12.26 1.37
N ALA A 133 5.01 12.88 1.82
CA ALA A 133 3.67 12.54 1.35
C ALA A 133 3.51 12.80 -0.16
N ARG A 134 4.07 13.90 -0.69
CA ARG A 134 4.05 14.19 -2.15
C ARG A 134 4.84 13.17 -2.95
N LEU A 135 6.05 12.81 -2.51
CA LEU A 135 6.87 11.80 -3.17
C LEU A 135 6.17 10.44 -3.22
N ARG A 136 5.50 10.06 -2.13
CA ARG A 136 4.70 8.83 -2.06
C ARG A 136 3.53 8.84 -3.01
N SER A 137 2.74 9.92 -3.02
CA SER A 137 1.61 10.04 -3.95
C SER A 137 2.04 9.94 -5.40
N ALA A 138 3.19 10.53 -5.76
CA ALA A 138 3.77 10.39 -7.09
C ALA A 138 4.19 8.95 -7.40
N ALA A 139 4.80 8.24 -6.43
CA ALA A 139 5.21 6.86 -6.59
C ALA A 139 4.00 5.91 -6.76
N VAL A 140 2.94 6.08 -5.97
CA VAL A 140 1.68 5.33 -6.12
C VAL A 140 1.05 5.60 -7.49
N ALA A 141 1.04 6.86 -7.94
CA ALA A 141 0.50 7.21 -9.26
C ALA A 141 1.30 6.56 -10.40
N LEU A 142 2.64 6.51 -10.29
CA LEU A 142 3.50 5.82 -11.25
C LEU A 142 3.25 4.30 -11.23
N GLN A 143 3.16 3.69 -10.08
CA GLN A 143 2.88 2.25 -9.95
C GLN A 143 1.53 1.88 -10.60
N ARG A 144 0.48 2.67 -10.36
CA ARG A 144 -0.83 2.49 -11.00
C ARG A 144 -0.78 2.63 -12.54
N GLN A 145 0.11 3.44 -13.08
CA GLN A 145 0.27 3.56 -14.54
C GLN A 145 1.08 2.42 -15.16
N ILE A 146 1.90 1.74 -14.38
CA ILE A 146 2.75 0.66 -14.87
C ILE A 146 2.00 -0.67 -14.80
N LEU A 147 1.22 -0.92 -13.76
CA LEU A 147 0.36 -2.09 -13.68
C LEU A 147 -0.80 -1.95 -14.66
N ARG A 148 -1.02 -2.99 -15.46
CA ARG A 148 -2.10 -3.01 -16.43
C ARG A 148 -3.46 -3.07 -15.71
N PRO A 149 -4.43 -2.20 -16.07
CA PRO A 149 -5.75 -2.29 -15.46
C PRO A 149 -6.43 -3.61 -15.84
N LEU A 150 -7.09 -4.23 -14.89
CA LEU A 150 -7.87 -5.45 -15.04
C LEU A 150 -9.37 -5.10 -15.09
N PRO A 151 -10.22 -5.87 -15.77
CA PRO A 151 -9.92 -7.15 -16.43
C PRO A 151 -9.18 -7.02 -17.74
N VAL A 152 -8.44 -8.07 -18.12
CA VAL A 152 -7.78 -8.22 -19.42
C VAL A 152 -8.32 -9.44 -20.12
N VAL A 153 -8.67 -9.29 -21.39
CA VAL A 153 -9.11 -10.39 -22.27
C VAL A 153 -8.05 -10.61 -23.34
N THR A 154 -7.65 -11.86 -23.49
CA THR A 154 -6.75 -12.32 -24.52
C THR A 154 -7.43 -13.44 -25.32
N ASP A 155 -6.76 -13.98 -26.33
CA ASP A 155 -7.33 -15.08 -27.12
C ASP A 155 -7.48 -16.38 -26.30
N GLN A 156 -6.62 -16.58 -25.29
CA GLN A 156 -6.59 -17.80 -24.48
C GLN A 156 -7.23 -17.63 -23.08
N VAL A 157 -7.25 -16.41 -22.52
CA VAL A 157 -7.57 -16.20 -21.11
C VAL A 157 -8.40 -14.95 -20.88
N PHE A 158 -9.41 -15.08 -20.00
CA PHE A 158 -9.99 -13.96 -19.25
C PHE A 158 -9.28 -13.83 -17.93
N ALA A 159 -8.63 -12.69 -17.69
CA ALA A 159 -7.94 -12.37 -16.46
C ALA A 159 -8.69 -11.28 -15.69
N TYR A 160 -9.22 -11.63 -14.55
CA TYR A 160 -9.78 -10.70 -13.57
C TYR A 160 -8.76 -10.49 -12.46
N GLY A 161 -8.76 -9.32 -11.83
CA GLY A 161 -7.80 -9.04 -10.76
C GLY A 161 -8.35 -8.16 -9.67
N LEU A 162 -7.82 -8.38 -8.48
CA LEU A 162 -7.92 -7.53 -7.32
C LEU A 162 -6.51 -7.04 -7.01
N TYR A 163 -6.33 -5.72 -6.93
CA TYR A 163 -5.08 -5.13 -6.51
C TYR A 163 -5.34 -4.01 -5.52
N GLU A 164 -4.83 -4.17 -4.32
CA GLU A 164 -5.03 -3.23 -3.22
C GLU A 164 -3.69 -2.94 -2.56
N PRO A 165 -3.03 -1.85 -2.96
CA PRO A 165 -1.80 -1.41 -2.30
C PRO A 165 -2.10 -0.92 -0.89
N ILE A 166 -1.15 -1.07 0.02
CA ILE A 166 -1.24 -0.48 1.35
C ILE A 166 -1.32 1.04 1.22
N GLU A 167 -2.41 1.63 1.73
CA GLU A 167 -2.58 3.07 1.83
C GLU A 167 -1.96 3.68 3.11
N GLU A 168 -1.46 2.86 4.03
CA GLU A 168 -0.86 3.38 5.26
C GLU A 168 0.40 4.20 4.96
N ASP A 169 0.48 5.35 5.62
CA ASP A 169 1.38 6.51 5.52
C ASP A 169 2.89 6.27 5.25
N ARG A 170 3.34 5.05 4.99
CA ARG A 170 4.77 4.75 4.95
C ARG A 170 5.30 3.95 3.76
N PHE A 171 4.47 3.20 3.03
CA PHE A 171 5.00 2.26 2.02
C PHE A 171 4.20 2.28 0.73
N VAL A 172 4.88 2.07 -0.37
CA VAL A 172 4.34 1.78 -1.70
C VAL A 172 4.57 0.31 -1.93
N GLY A 173 3.61 -0.37 -2.56
CA GLY A 173 3.58 -1.81 -2.68
C GLY A 173 4.72 -2.46 -3.43
N GLY A 174 4.99 -3.73 -3.07
CA GLY A 174 5.93 -4.63 -3.74
C GLY A 174 5.28 -5.54 -4.79
N ASP A 175 3.97 -5.75 -4.69
CA ASP A 175 3.26 -6.67 -5.57
C ASP A 175 3.27 -6.24 -7.04
N ILE A 176 3.54 -7.21 -7.91
CA ILE A 176 3.55 -7.02 -9.36
C ILE A 176 2.67 -8.06 -10.05
N TYR A 177 2.03 -7.67 -11.13
CA TYR A 177 1.35 -8.57 -12.04
C TYR A 177 1.32 -8.00 -13.47
N GLU A 178 1.24 -8.88 -14.46
CA GLU A 178 1.05 -8.49 -15.86
C GLU A 178 0.43 -9.63 -16.66
N VAL A 179 -0.32 -9.27 -17.67
CA VAL A 179 -0.92 -10.21 -18.64
C VAL A 179 -0.57 -9.73 -20.05
N VAL A 180 0.11 -10.56 -20.82
CA VAL A 180 0.59 -10.22 -22.16
C VAL A 180 0.10 -11.24 -23.17
N GLN A 181 -0.59 -10.77 -24.22
CA GLN A 181 -0.82 -11.54 -25.45
C GLN A 181 0.47 -11.58 -26.24
N SER A 182 0.94 -12.76 -26.62
CA SER A 182 2.18 -12.96 -27.36
C SER A 182 1.98 -13.91 -28.56
N PRO A 183 2.95 -14.01 -29.49
CA PRO A 183 2.92 -15.03 -30.57
C PRO A 183 2.93 -16.47 -30.04
N TYR A 184 3.30 -16.66 -28.77
CA TYR A 184 3.39 -17.97 -28.11
C TYR A 184 2.21 -18.23 -27.16
N GLY A 185 1.10 -17.51 -27.33
CA GLY A 185 -0.05 -17.55 -26.44
C GLY A 185 -0.06 -16.44 -25.39
N THR A 186 -0.92 -16.55 -24.39
CA THR A 186 -1.01 -15.59 -23.29
C THR A 186 -0.01 -15.93 -22.20
N ARG A 187 0.74 -14.94 -21.76
CA ARG A 187 1.68 -15.05 -20.64
C ARG A 187 1.26 -14.17 -19.49
N VAL A 188 1.34 -14.71 -18.29
CA VAL A 188 0.94 -14.04 -17.05
C VAL A 188 2.08 -14.12 -16.05
N ILE A 189 2.35 -13.05 -15.35
CA ILE A 189 3.21 -13.01 -14.17
C ILE A 189 2.43 -12.45 -13.00
N ILE A 190 2.65 -13.00 -11.81
CA ILE A 190 2.35 -12.43 -10.52
C ILE A 190 3.57 -12.63 -9.62
N GLY A 191 3.87 -11.69 -8.76
CA GLY A 191 5.02 -11.76 -7.88
C GLY A 191 4.98 -10.71 -6.78
N ASP A 192 5.87 -10.88 -5.80
CA ASP A 192 6.10 -9.92 -4.73
C ASP A 192 7.59 -9.61 -4.62
N VAL A 193 7.89 -8.32 -4.46
CA VAL A 193 9.26 -7.81 -4.33
C VAL A 193 9.62 -7.71 -2.86
N GLN A 194 10.72 -8.32 -2.47
CA GLN A 194 11.22 -8.21 -1.10
C GLN A 194 11.34 -6.77 -0.64
N GLY A 195 10.68 -6.46 0.49
CA GLY A 195 10.75 -5.16 1.14
C GLY A 195 9.71 -4.18 0.59
N LYS A 196 9.72 -2.96 1.12
CA LYS A 196 8.68 -1.96 0.86
C LYS A 196 9.30 -0.61 0.49
N GLY A 197 8.51 0.24 -0.16
CA GLY A 197 8.91 1.60 -0.52
C GLY A 197 9.57 1.72 -1.89
N LEU A 198 10.13 2.91 -2.17
CA LEU A 198 10.66 3.27 -3.49
C LEU A 198 11.67 2.26 -4.09
N PRO A 199 12.62 1.69 -3.33
CA PRO A 199 13.53 0.70 -3.89
C PRO A 199 12.86 -0.60 -4.34
N ALA A 200 11.80 -1.06 -3.66
CA ALA A 200 11.04 -2.23 -4.09
C ALA A 200 10.32 -1.97 -5.42
N ILE A 201 9.77 -0.77 -5.60
CA ILE A 201 9.15 -0.36 -6.87
C ILE A 201 10.14 -0.45 -8.03
N GLY A 202 11.40 -0.03 -7.83
CA GLY A 202 12.43 -0.08 -8.85
C GLY A 202 12.69 -1.51 -9.36
N ALA A 203 12.83 -2.48 -8.44
CA ALA A 203 13.01 -3.89 -8.78
C ALA A 203 11.76 -4.48 -9.46
N GLY A 204 10.55 -4.15 -8.96
CA GLY A 204 9.29 -4.55 -9.57
C GLY A 204 9.13 -4.01 -11.00
N PHE A 205 9.50 -2.77 -11.24
CA PHE A 205 9.47 -2.16 -12.58
C PHE A 205 10.48 -2.81 -13.52
N ALA A 206 11.67 -3.14 -13.06
CA ALA A 206 12.65 -3.86 -13.84
C ALA A 206 12.12 -5.23 -14.27
N ALA A 207 11.47 -5.96 -13.34
CA ALA A 207 10.85 -7.24 -13.63
C ALA A 207 9.68 -7.12 -14.64
N ILE A 208 8.74 -6.19 -14.43
CA ILE A 208 7.60 -6.00 -15.35
C ILE A 208 8.04 -5.57 -16.74
N ALA A 209 9.02 -4.64 -16.84
CA ALA A 209 9.53 -4.20 -18.14
C ALA A 209 10.20 -5.36 -18.91
N ALA A 210 11.01 -6.16 -18.19
CA ALA A 210 11.64 -7.35 -18.76
C ALA A 210 10.59 -8.39 -19.17
N PHE A 211 9.55 -8.60 -18.37
CA PHE A 211 8.46 -9.51 -18.68
C PHE A 211 7.73 -9.11 -19.99
N ARG A 212 7.37 -7.84 -20.12
CA ARG A 212 6.68 -7.35 -21.34
C ARG A 212 7.50 -7.58 -22.60
N GLU A 213 8.81 -7.38 -22.54
CA GLU A 213 9.69 -7.63 -23.67
C GLU A 213 9.90 -9.13 -23.90
N ALA A 214 10.28 -9.88 -22.87
CA ALA A 214 10.58 -11.30 -22.98
C ALA A 214 9.34 -12.13 -23.35
N ALA A 215 8.15 -11.78 -22.85
CA ALA A 215 6.91 -12.46 -23.18
C ALA A 215 6.62 -12.50 -24.69
N VAL A 216 7.07 -11.52 -25.45
CA VAL A 216 6.87 -11.46 -26.91
C VAL A 216 8.04 -12.06 -27.68
N ARG A 217 9.25 -12.06 -27.11
CA ARG A 217 10.48 -12.47 -27.80
C ARG A 217 10.90 -13.90 -27.53
N GLU A 218 10.76 -14.35 -26.30
CA GLU A 218 11.25 -15.66 -25.88
C GLU A 218 10.21 -16.75 -26.17
N PRO A 219 10.58 -17.83 -26.87
CA PRO A 219 9.62 -18.90 -27.18
C PRO A 219 9.23 -19.75 -25.97
N THR A 220 10.09 -19.87 -24.96
CA THR A 220 9.86 -20.70 -23.77
C THR A 220 9.63 -19.85 -22.50
N LEU A 221 8.88 -20.38 -21.52
CA LEU A 221 8.73 -19.70 -20.25
C LEU A 221 10.03 -19.63 -19.45
N THR A 222 10.89 -20.64 -19.55
CA THR A 222 12.22 -20.64 -18.96
C THR A 222 13.05 -19.47 -19.49
N GLY A 223 13.04 -19.20 -20.80
CA GLY A 223 13.73 -18.06 -21.41
C GLY A 223 13.16 -16.71 -20.92
N VAL A 224 11.83 -16.63 -20.73
CA VAL A 224 11.22 -15.44 -20.11
C VAL A 224 11.76 -15.24 -18.71
N VAL A 225 11.79 -16.29 -17.91
CA VAL A 225 12.24 -16.21 -16.50
C VAL A 225 13.73 -15.89 -16.40
N GLU A 226 14.56 -16.38 -17.33
CA GLU A 226 15.99 -16.01 -17.41
C GLU A 226 16.15 -14.51 -17.71
N ALA A 227 15.36 -13.95 -18.63
CA ALA A 227 15.38 -12.51 -18.90
C ALA A 227 14.94 -11.67 -17.69
N LEU A 228 13.97 -12.16 -16.91
CA LEU A 228 13.56 -11.54 -15.64
C LEU A 228 14.69 -11.57 -14.61
N GLU A 229 15.35 -12.71 -14.44
CA GLU A 229 16.50 -12.86 -13.53
C GLU A 229 17.59 -11.84 -13.87
N ASP A 230 17.98 -11.79 -15.14
CA ASP A 230 18.98 -10.84 -15.62
C ASP A 230 18.59 -9.38 -15.35
N ALA A 231 17.30 -9.05 -15.48
CA ALA A 231 16.82 -7.70 -15.22
C ALA A 231 16.90 -7.33 -13.72
N VAL A 232 16.50 -8.26 -12.83
CA VAL A 232 16.58 -8.06 -11.38
C VAL A 232 18.04 -7.98 -10.92
N VAL A 233 18.91 -8.85 -11.41
CA VAL A 233 20.35 -8.81 -11.10
C VAL A 233 20.97 -7.50 -11.58
N ARG A 234 20.70 -7.04 -12.81
CA ARG A 234 21.18 -5.74 -13.30
C ARG A 234 20.68 -4.57 -12.45
N HIS A 235 19.42 -4.62 -12.04
CA HIS A 235 18.85 -3.62 -11.13
C HIS A 235 19.62 -3.59 -9.80
N ASN A 236 19.90 -4.75 -9.19
CA ASN A 236 20.63 -4.86 -7.94
C ASN A 236 22.06 -4.31 -8.06
N VAL A 237 22.77 -4.62 -9.16
CA VAL A 237 24.10 -4.06 -9.43
C VAL A 237 24.06 -2.53 -9.49
N PHE A 238 23.05 -1.96 -10.12
CA PHE A 238 22.86 -0.51 -10.19
C PHE A 238 22.52 0.09 -8.82
N SER A 239 21.60 -0.51 -8.08
CA SER A 239 21.18 -0.06 -6.75
C SER A 239 22.32 -0.13 -5.72
N ALA A 240 23.19 -1.12 -5.82
CA ALA A 240 24.38 -1.21 -4.97
C ALA A 240 25.33 0.00 -5.12
N GLN A 241 25.38 0.62 -6.32
CA GLN A 241 26.18 1.83 -6.54
C GLN A 241 25.63 3.06 -5.79
N THR A 242 24.34 3.06 -5.47
CA THR A 242 23.67 4.10 -4.68
C THR A 242 23.55 3.75 -3.20
N GLY A 243 24.12 2.60 -2.77
CA GLY A 243 24.11 2.13 -1.39
C GLY A 243 22.78 1.49 -0.97
N GLU A 244 21.95 1.11 -1.93
CA GLU A 244 20.71 0.38 -1.66
C GLU A 244 21.00 -1.13 -1.52
N ALA A 245 20.20 -1.82 -0.68
CA ALA A 245 20.32 -3.26 -0.51
C ALA A 245 19.80 -4.01 -1.75
N GLU A 246 20.42 -5.15 -2.06
CA GLU A 246 19.92 -6.08 -3.07
C GLU A 246 18.51 -6.55 -2.74
N ARG A 247 17.71 -6.80 -3.77
CA ARG A 247 16.33 -7.26 -3.65
C ARG A 247 16.11 -8.49 -4.50
N PHE A 248 15.22 -9.34 -4.05
CA PHE A 248 14.72 -10.46 -4.82
C PHE A 248 13.21 -10.33 -5.05
N VAL A 249 12.72 -11.06 -6.03
CA VAL A 249 11.30 -11.06 -6.39
C VAL A 249 10.81 -12.51 -6.40
N THR A 250 9.81 -12.83 -5.59
CA THR A 250 9.07 -14.08 -5.78
C THR A 250 8.17 -13.92 -7.00
N ALA A 251 8.14 -14.91 -7.88
CA ALA A 251 7.34 -14.82 -9.09
C ALA A 251 6.78 -16.17 -9.51
N LEU A 252 5.55 -16.15 -10.00
CA LEU A 252 4.95 -17.25 -10.75
C LEU A 252 4.69 -16.76 -12.17
N VAL A 253 5.30 -17.41 -13.15
CA VAL A 253 5.10 -17.12 -14.57
C VAL A 253 4.30 -18.25 -15.19
N LEU A 254 3.20 -17.90 -15.85
CA LEU A 254 2.27 -18.84 -16.46
C LEU A 254 2.21 -18.59 -17.98
N GLY A 255 2.05 -19.69 -18.76
CA GLY A 255 1.82 -19.67 -20.19
C GLY A 255 0.54 -20.43 -20.52
N PHE A 256 -0.28 -19.83 -21.37
CA PHE A 256 -1.53 -20.39 -21.89
C PHE A 256 -1.43 -20.45 -23.39
N ASP A 257 -1.38 -21.64 -23.93
CA ASP A 257 -1.41 -21.91 -25.36
C ASP A 257 -2.76 -22.47 -25.82
N GLU A 258 -2.84 -22.90 -27.06
CA GLU A 258 -4.03 -23.55 -27.62
C GLU A 258 -4.19 -25.00 -27.15
N GLY A 259 -3.15 -25.60 -26.58
CA GLY A 259 -3.08 -27.03 -26.27
C GLY A 259 -3.90 -27.50 -25.07
N GLY A 260 -4.43 -26.59 -24.26
CA GLY A 260 -5.29 -26.93 -23.12
C GLY A 260 -4.56 -27.02 -21.77
N ASP A 261 -3.27 -27.24 -21.76
CA ASP A 261 -2.47 -27.20 -20.53
C ASP A 261 -1.96 -25.80 -20.26
N VAL A 262 -1.67 -25.53 -18.98
CA VAL A 262 -1.01 -24.31 -18.50
C VAL A 262 0.42 -24.66 -18.16
N GLN A 263 1.35 -23.96 -18.77
CA GLN A 263 2.77 -24.02 -18.43
C GLN A 263 3.04 -23.10 -17.23
N ALA A 264 3.93 -23.49 -16.34
CA ALA A 264 4.27 -22.73 -15.16
C ALA A 264 5.76 -22.81 -14.84
N VAL A 265 6.36 -21.69 -14.46
CA VAL A 265 7.66 -21.62 -13.79
C VAL A 265 7.47 -20.89 -12.48
N ASN A 266 7.73 -21.58 -11.37
CA ASN A 266 7.60 -21.02 -10.03
C ASN A 266 8.97 -20.63 -9.45
N CYS A 267 9.13 -19.34 -9.18
CA CYS A 267 10.30 -18.74 -8.56
C CYS A 267 10.01 -18.33 -7.12
N GLY A 268 9.72 -19.28 -6.24
CA GLY A 268 9.48 -19.04 -4.82
C GLY A 268 8.15 -18.39 -4.49
N HIS A 269 7.20 -18.37 -5.41
CA HIS A 269 5.87 -17.79 -5.19
C HIS A 269 4.88 -18.84 -4.68
N LEU A 270 3.76 -18.37 -4.12
CA LEU A 270 2.67 -19.24 -3.67
C LEU A 270 2.10 -20.08 -4.83
N PRO A 271 1.81 -21.37 -4.63
CA PRO A 271 1.22 -22.22 -5.67
C PRO A 271 -0.22 -21.74 -5.97
N PRO A 272 -0.64 -21.78 -7.24
CA PRO A 272 -2.00 -21.41 -7.63
C PRO A 272 -3.03 -22.38 -7.06
N ARG A 273 -4.27 -21.89 -6.94
CA ARG A 273 -5.44 -22.68 -6.55
C ARG A 273 -6.34 -22.91 -7.76
N LEU A 274 -6.68 -24.15 -8.00
CA LEU A 274 -7.63 -24.55 -9.04
C LEU A 274 -9.02 -24.71 -8.43
N LEU A 275 -9.98 -23.91 -8.90
CA LEU A 275 -11.38 -24.00 -8.52
C LEU A 275 -12.16 -24.60 -9.68
N HIS A 276 -12.74 -25.77 -9.44
CA HIS A 276 -13.51 -26.49 -10.48
C HIS A 276 -14.60 -27.35 -9.84
N GLN A 277 -15.82 -27.34 -10.40
CA GLN A 277 -16.96 -28.14 -9.94
C GLN A 277 -17.22 -28.06 -8.42
N GLY A 278 -17.19 -26.85 -7.86
CA GLY A 278 -17.45 -26.62 -6.45
C GLY A 278 -16.35 -27.11 -5.51
N ARG A 279 -15.15 -27.39 -6.01
CA ARG A 279 -13.99 -27.79 -5.22
C ARG A 279 -12.81 -26.85 -5.46
N SER A 280 -12.02 -26.67 -4.42
CA SER A 280 -10.76 -25.94 -4.47
C SER A 280 -9.60 -26.89 -4.18
N SER A 281 -8.52 -26.84 -4.96
CA SER A 281 -7.31 -27.64 -4.74
C SER A 281 -6.07 -26.82 -5.08
N ALA A 282 -4.96 -27.10 -4.40
CA ALA A 282 -3.65 -26.57 -4.82
C ALA A 282 -3.24 -27.21 -6.14
N VAL A 283 -2.67 -26.42 -7.04
CA VAL A 283 -1.98 -26.97 -8.21
C VAL A 283 -0.63 -27.50 -7.73
N PRO A 284 -0.32 -28.79 -7.97
CA PRO A 284 0.96 -29.36 -7.58
C PRO A 284 2.05 -28.78 -8.50
N LEU A 285 2.89 -27.91 -7.97
CA LEU A 285 4.12 -27.43 -8.58
C LEU A 285 5.27 -27.91 -7.70
N ASP A 286 5.87 -29.02 -8.09
CA ASP A 286 6.85 -29.72 -7.25
C ASP A 286 8.27 -29.18 -7.43
N ARG A 287 8.52 -28.39 -8.49
CA ARG A 287 9.83 -27.87 -8.88
C ARG A 287 9.93 -26.35 -8.68
N THR A 288 9.69 -25.93 -7.45
CA THR A 288 9.84 -24.51 -7.10
C THR A 288 11.32 -24.12 -7.11
N SER A 289 11.64 -23.11 -7.92
CA SER A 289 12.97 -22.51 -8.01
C SER A 289 13.15 -21.38 -6.99
N VAL A 290 14.40 -20.94 -6.82
CA VAL A 290 14.71 -19.76 -5.98
C VAL A 290 14.09 -18.50 -6.59
N PRO A 291 13.73 -17.47 -5.77
CA PRO A 291 13.27 -16.18 -6.25
C PRO A 291 14.20 -15.55 -7.30
N LEU A 292 13.65 -14.65 -8.11
CA LEU A 292 14.41 -13.85 -9.08
C LEU A 292 15.42 -12.95 -8.34
N GLY A 293 16.61 -12.85 -8.87
CA GLY A 293 17.76 -12.17 -8.26
C GLY A 293 18.61 -13.06 -7.37
N LEU A 294 18.22 -14.35 -7.16
CA LEU A 294 18.92 -15.29 -6.31
C LEU A 294 19.41 -16.56 -7.07
N ALA A 295 19.34 -16.59 -8.40
CA ALA A 295 19.75 -17.77 -9.18
C ALA A 295 21.20 -18.20 -8.91
N GLY A 296 22.10 -17.28 -8.60
CA GLY A 296 23.48 -17.55 -8.23
C GLY A 296 23.65 -18.41 -6.95
N LEU A 297 22.59 -18.52 -6.13
CA LEU A 297 22.57 -19.37 -4.92
C LEU A 297 22.11 -20.79 -5.18
N SER A 298 21.53 -21.08 -6.35
CA SER A 298 21.06 -22.41 -6.74
C SER A 298 21.97 -23.03 -7.80
N ARG A 299 22.15 -24.34 -7.73
CA ARG A 299 22.81 -25.11 -8.79
C ARG A 299 21.81 -25.74 -9.77
N GLU A 300 20.51 -25.67 -9.44
CA GLU A 300 19.45 -26.25 -10.25
C GLU A 300 18.96 -25.21 -11.27
N SER A 301 18.78 -25.66 -12.52
CA SER A 301 18.13 -24.87 -13.55
C SER A 301 16.64 -24.73 -13.22
N ARG A 302 16.06 -23.60 -13.60
CA ARG A 302 14.62 -23.40 -13.52
C ARG A 302 13.89 -24.40 -14.39
N ALA A 303 12.85 -24.99 -13.85
CA ALA A 303 12.06 -26.02 -14.53
C ALA A 303 10.68 -25.48 -14.87
N GLU A 304 10.25 -25.77 -16.08
CA GLU A 304 8.88 -25.61 -16.52
C GLU A 304 8.08 -26.85 -16.13
N GLU A 305 6.90 -26.64 -15.57
CA GLU A 305 5.91 -27.67 -15.27
C GLU A 305 4.62 -27.37 -16.02
N SER A 306 3.83 -28.38 -16.29
CA SER A 306 2.54 -28.25 -16.97
C SER A 306 1.44 -28.91 -16.17
N PHE A 307 0.26 -28.29 -16.19
CA PHE A 307 -0.94 -28.84 -15.56
C PHE A 307 -2.18 -28.53 -16.39
N ALA A 308 -3.18 -29.39 -16.29
CA ALA A 308 -4.43 -29.20 -16.99
C ALA A 308 -5.28 -28.09 -16.33
N LEU A 309 -5.82 -27.21 -17.16
CA LEU A 309 -6.86 -26.24 -16.76
C LEU A 309 -8.18 -26.62 -17.47
N PRO A 310 -9.07 -27.36 -16.78
CA PRO A 310 -10.34 -27.77 -17.40
C PRO A 310 -11.17 -26.58 -17.86
N PRO A 311 -12.03 -26.75 -18.89
CA PRO A 311 -13.03 -25.75 -19.23
C PRO A 311 -13.87 -25.37 -18.00
N GLU A 312 -14.24 -24.10 -17.88
CA GLU A 312 -15.00 -23.54 -16.75
C GLU A 312 -14.25 -23.52 -15.41
N ALA A 313 -13.04 -24.08 -15.31
CA ALA A 313 -12.20 -23.96 -14.14
C ALA A 313 -11.68 -22.53 -14.00
N THR A 314 -11.50 -22.08 -12.76
CA THR A 314 -10.84 -20.81 -12.42
C THR A 314 -9.52 -21.12 -11.75
N LEU A 315 -8.43 -20.58 -12.28
CA LEU A 315 -7.11 -20.60 -11.65
C LEU A 315 -6.96 -19.31 -10.85
N LEU A 316 -6.86 -19.42 -9.54
CA LEU A 316 -6.64 -18.29 -8.64
C LEU A 316 -5.17 -18.27 -8.22
N VAL A 317 -4.51 -17.15 -8.43
CA VAL A 317 -3.16 -16.86 -7.95
C VAL A 317 -3.19 -15.63 -7.07
N VAL A 318 -2.46 -15.66 -5.95
CA VAL A 318 -2.49 -14.60 -4.94
C VAL A 318 -1.08 -14.34 -4.40
N THR A 319 -0.83 -13.11 -3.95
CA THR A 319 0.36 -12.77 -3.17
C THR A 319 0.17 -13.10 -1.69
N ASP A 320 1.23 -13.07 -0.92
CA ASP A 320 1.24 -13.41 0.50
C ASP A 320 0.40 -12.43 1.35
N GLY A 321 0.18 -11.20 0.89
CA GLY A 321 -0.73 -10.26 1.54
C GLY A 321 -2.15 -10.78 1.72
N VAL A 322 -2.58 -11.78 0.92
CA VAL A 322 -3.84 -12.51 1.14
C VAL A 322 -3.69 -13.53 2.27
N THR A 323 -2.69 -14.43 2.16
CA THR A 323 -2.54 -15.57 3.08
C THR A 323 -1.96 -15.18 4.43
N GLU A 324 -1.17 -14.10 4.47
CA GLU A 324 -0.55 -13.56 5.69
C GLU A 324 -1.36 -12.45 6.34
N ALA A 325 -2.53 -12.09 5.78
CA ALA A 325 -3.47 -11.18 6.42
C ALA A 325 -3.81 -11.65 7.83
N ARG A 326 -3.97 -10.70 8.76
CA ARG A 326 -4.20 -11.02 10.18
C ARG A 326 -5.39 -10.25 10.73
N ASP A 327 -6.14 -10.91 11.60
CA ASP A 327 -7.19 -10.29 12.37
C ASP A 327 -6.67 -9.49 13.59
N ALA A 328 -7.58 -9.00 14.43
CA ALA A 328 -7.25 -8.27 15.66
C ALA A 328 -6.53 -9.14 16.70
N ALA A 329 -6.75 -10.48 16.70
CA ALA A 329 -6.07 -11.44 17.56
C ALA A 329 -4.69 -11.84 17.01
N ARG A 330 -4.35 -11.40 15.78
CA ARG A 330 -3.13 -11.75 15.01
C ARG A 330 -3.15 -13.15 14.41
N ASP A 331 -4.31 -13.78 14.32
CA ASP A 331 -4.44 -15.05 13.62
C ASP A 331 -4.39 -14.83 12.10
N PHE A 332 -3.81 -15.79 11.39
CA PHE A 332 -3.73 -15.75 9.93
C PHE A 332 -5.07 -15.99 9.28
N TYR A 333 -5.26 -15.38 8.12
CA TYR A 333 -6.44 -15.59 7.30
C TYR A 333 -6.55 -17.06 6.84
N PRO A 334 -7.66 -17.74 7.13
CA PRO A 334 -7.81 -19.15 6.81
C PRO A 334 -8.20 -19.35 5.33
N PHE A 335 -7.31 -18.95 4.43
CA PHE A 335 -7.53 -18.83 2.99
C PHE A 335 -8.11 -20.09 2.36
N ASP A 336 -7.48 -21.26 2.61
CA ASP A 336 -7.92 -22.53 2.01
C ASP A 336 -9.32 -22.95 2.44
N GLN A 337 -9.70 -22.67 3.69
CA GLN A 337 -11.03 -22.97 4.19
C GLN A 337 -12.08 -22.07 3.54
N ARG A 338 -11.77 -20.78 3.40
CA ARG A 338 -12.68 -19.80 2.78
C ARG A 338 -12.86 -20.05 1.30
N LEU A 339 -11.82 -20.48 0.58
CA LEU A 339 -11.93 -20.82 -0.84
C LEU A 339 -12.94 -21.95 -1.11
N GLY A 340 -13.09 -22.89 -0.18
CA GLY A 340 -14.08 -23.95 -0.29
C GLY A 340 -15.51 -23.41 -0.44
N ASP A 341 -15.84 -22.33 0.28
CA ASP A 341 -17.16 -21.70 0.26
C ASP A 341 -17.45 -21.01 -1.09
N TRP A 342 -16.42 -20.62 -1.83
CA TRP A 342 -16.53 -19.85 -3.09
C TRP A 342 -16.19 -20.66 -4.33
N ALA A 343 -15.91 -21.94 -4.21
CA ALA A 343 -15.44 -22.76 -5.32
C ALA A 343 -16.43 -22.87 -6.50
N GLY A 344 -17.68 -22.49 -6.32
CA GLY A 344 -18.70 -22.40 -7.36
C GLY A 344 -18.87 -21.02 -8.02
N HIS A 345 -18.14 -20.01 -7.52
CA HIS A 345 -18.26 -18.64 -8.06
C HIS A 345 -17.55 -18.47 -9.40
N GLY A 346 -18.03 -17.52 -10.21
CA GLY A 346 -17.30 -17.03 -11.38
C GLY A 346 -16.05 -16.26 -10.96
N PRO A 347 -15.07 -16.02 -11.87
CA PRO A 347 -13.81 -15.37 -11.54
C PRO A 347 -13.97 -14.02 -10.85
N ARG A 348 -14.90 -13.21 -11.31
CA ARG A 348 -15.21 -11.90 -10.75
C ARG A 348 -15.83 -12.01 -9.37
N GLU A 349 -16.91 -12.83 -9.25
CA GLU A 349 -17.61 -13.04 -7.98
C GLU A 349 -16.68 -13.62 -6.91
N LEU A 350 -15.74 -14.48 -7.30
CA LEU A 350 -14.69 -15.01 -6.44
C LEU A 350 -13.81 -13.90 -5.86
N LEU A 351 -13.34 -12.97 -6.70
CA LEU A 351 -12.51 -11.86 -6.24
C LEU A 351 -13.29 -10.84 -5.39
N ASP A 352 -14.55 -10.57 -5.75
CA ASP A 352 -15.43 -9.71 -4.94
C ASP A 352 -15.69 -10.34 -3.55
N ALA A 353 -15.92 -11.66 -3.48
CA ALA A 353 -16.08 -12.38 -2.23
C ALA A 353 -14.81 -12.38 -1.38
N LEU A 354 -13.65 -12.64 -2.01
CA LEU A 354 -12.33 -12.58 -1.36
C LEU A 354 -12.07 -11.20 -0.77
N HIS A 355 -12.31 -10.14 -1.53
CA HIS A 355 -12.12 -8.76 -1.09
C HIS A 355 -12.99 -8.44 0.14
N ILE A 356 -14.30 -8.70 0.07
CA ILE A 356 -15.23 -8.40 1.16
C ILE A 356 -14.89 -9.20 2.42
N ASP A 357 -14.56 -10.48 2.27
CA ASP A 357 -14.23 -11.33 3.42
C ASP A 357 -12.90 -10.94 4.06
N LEU A 358 -11.88 -10.61 3.23
CA LEU A 358 -10.58 -10.17 3.71
C LEU A 358 -10.68 -8.83 4.47
N GLU A 359 -11.46 -7.88 3.95
CA GLU A 359 -11.73 -6.60 4.62
C GLU A 359 -12.42 -6.80 5.96
N LYS A 360 -13.42 -7.68 6.01
CA LYS A 360 -14.13 -8.03 7.24
C LYS A 360 -13.22 -8.71 8.25
N PHE A 361 -12.36 -9.63 7.80
CA PHE A 361 -11.44 -10.38 8.66
C PHE A 361 -10.38 -9.47 9.29
N THR A 362 -9.78 -8.60 8.50
CA THR A 362 -8.74 -7.68 8.97
C THR A 362 -9.28 -6.45 9.71
N GLY A 363 -10.62 -6.23 9.69
CA GLY A 363 -11.24 -5.01 10.22
C GLY A 363 -10.83 -3.76 9.45
N GLY A 364 -10.48 -3.90 8.16
CA GLY A 364 -10.00 -2.82 7.29
C GLY A 364 -8.54 -2.42 7.53
N ILE A 365 -7.82 -3.10 8.43
CA ILE A 365 -6.40 -2.82 8.70
C ILE A 365 -5.55 -3.83 7.93
N ARG A 366 -4.93 -3.38 6.85
CA ARG A 366 -4.00 -4.19 6.05
C ARG A 366 -2.55 -3.87 6.40
N ARG A 367 -1.71 -4.89 6.34
CA ARG A 367 -0.28 -4.79 6.68
C ARG A 367 0.62 -5.07 5.48
N ASP A 368 0.06 -5.62 4.41
CA ASP A 368 0.73 -5.89 3.15
C ASP A 368 -0.15 -5.58 1.96
N ASP A 369 0.48 -5.45 0.79
CA ASP A 369 -0.23 -5.32 -0.47
C ASP A 369 -1.00 -6.61 -0.76
N VAL A 370 -2.10 -6.50 -1.47
CA VAL A 370 -2.91 -7.63 -1.89
C VAL A 370 -3.02 -7.62 -3.39
N ALA A 371 -2.47 -8.63 -4.04
CA ALA A 371 -2.74 -8.92 -5.44
C ALA A 371 -3.35 -10.31 -5.59
N ALA A 372 -4.41 -10.40 -6.38
CA ALA A 372 -5.03 -11.67 -6.73
C ALA A 372 -5.48 -11.63 -8.20
N LEU A 373 -5.20 -12.70 -8.94
CA LEU A 373 -5.66 -12.89 -10.30
C LEU A 373 -6.53 -14.14 -10.38
N ALA A 374 -7.73 -14.01 -10.93
CA ALA A 374 -8.61 -15.12 -11.26
C ALA A 374 -8.61 -15.30 -12.80
N LEU A 375 -8.01 -16.38 -13.24
CA LEU A 375 -7.77 -16.67 -14.64
C LEU A 375 -8.71 -17.79 -15.10
N ARG A 376 -9.40 -17.59 -16.22
CA ARG A 376 -10.26 -18.60 -16.85
C ARG A 376 -9.94 -18.68 -18.34
N ARG A 377 -9.99 -19.87 -18.92
CA ARG A 377 -9.83 -20.00 -20.36
C ARG A 377 -10.89 -19.22 -21.12
N ALA A 378 -10.47 -18.54 -22.16
CA ALA A 378 -11.40 -17.97 -23.13
C ALA A 378 -12.17 -19.10 -23.83
N PRO A 379 -13.49 -18.96 -24.05
CA PRO A 379 -14.23 -19.94 -24.85
C PRO A 379 -13.61 -20.02 -26.23
N GLY A 380 -13.25 -21.22 -26.69
CA GLY A 380 -12.87 -21.45 -28.07
C GLY A 380 -14.02 -21.04 -29.00
N ASP A 381 -13.71 -20.72 -30.24
CA ASP A 381 -14.62 -20.18 -31.26
C ASP A 381 -16.04 -20.74 -31.18
N GLY A 382 -17.02 -19.85 -30.92
CA GLY A 382 -18.46 -20.15 -30.93
C GLY A 382 -19.26 -19.75 -29.70
N ARG A 383 -18.65 -19.35 -28.59
CA ARG A 383 -19.37 -18.80 -27.42
C ARG A 383 -19.30 -17.28 -27.35
N PRO A 384 -20.40 -16.60 -26.98
CA PRO A 384 -20.38 -15.14 -26.88
C PRO A 384 -19.30 -14.68 -25.90
N ARG A 385 -18.42 -13.81 -26.36
CA ARG A 385 -17.51 -13.05 -25.49
C ARG A 385 -18.33 -12.25 -24.50
N PRO A 386 -17.87 -12.09 -23.24
CA PRO A 386 -18.50 -11.16 -22.31
C PRO A 386 -18.70 -9.82 -23.01
N THR A 387 -19.85 -9.20 -22.82
CA THR A 387 -20.11 -7.89 -23.45
C THR A 387 -19.16 -6.85 -22.87
N ALA A 388 -18.74 -5.88 -23.67
CA ALA A 388 -17.88 -4.76 -23.23
C ALA A 388 -18.41 -4.03 -21.98
N ALA A 389 -19.70 -4.16 -21.68
CA ALA A 389 -20.34 -3.63 -20.46
C ALA A 389 -20.09 -4.51 -19.21
N GLU A 390 -19.87 -5.82 -19.39
CA GLU A 390 -19.48 -6.76 -18.33
C GLU A 390 -17.96 -6.70 -18.08
N GLU A 391 -17.19 -6.47 -19.14
CA GLU A 391 -15.74 -6.30 -19.09
C GLU A 391 -15.32 -4.99 -18.39
N ALA A 392 -16.12 -3.92 -18.53
CA ALA A 392 -15.77 -2.56 -18.07
C ALA A 392 -16.10 -2.28 -16.59
N ARG A 393 -16.68 -3.24 -15.85
CA ARG A 393 -16.92 -3.01 -14.41
C ARG A 393 -15.70 -3.46 -13.60
N PRO A 394 -15.00 -2.54 -12.94
CA PRO A 394 -13.92 -2.92 -12.00
C PRO A 394 -14.47 -3.81 -10.89
N VAL A 395 -13.65 -4.73 -10.39
CA VAL A 395 -13.91 -5.47 -9.15
C VAL A 395 -14.02 -4.44 -8.01
N ALA A 396 -14.91 -4.67 -7.04
CA ALA A 396 -15.04 -3.80 -5.87
C ALA A 396 -13.67 -3.72 -5.19
N GLY A 397 -13.09 -2.51 -5.10
CA GLY A 397 -11.72 -2.30 -4.64
C GLY A 397 -10.75 -1.80 -5.72
N ALA A 398 -11.03 -2.00 -7.01
CA ALA A 398 -10.34 -1.28 -8.08
C ALA A 398 -10.89 0.15 -8.12
N VAL A 399 -10.24 1.00 -7.38
CA VAL A 399 -10.33 2.47 -7.30
C VAL A 399 -11.37 3.11 -8.21
N SER A 400 -12.47 3.55 -7.60
CA SER A 400 -13.26 4.66 -8.16
C SER A 400 -12.52 5.97 -7.84
N ASP A 401 -12.26 6.77 -8.87
CA ASP A 401 -11.73 8.15 -8.81
C ASP A 401 -12.33 9.03 -7.72
#